data_38145425a45475a6e178e0b50a19bacb
#
_entry.id   38145425a45475a6e178e0b50a19bacb
#
_cell.length_a   1.000
_cell.length_b   1.000
_cell.length_c   1.000
_cell.angle_alpha   90.00
_cell.angle_beta   90.00
_cell.angle_gamma   90.00
#
_symmetry.space_group_name_H-M   'P 1'
#
loop_
_entity.id
_entity.type
_entity.pdbx_description
1 polymer ?
#
loop_
_entity_poly.entity_id
_entity_poly.type
_entity_poly.pdbx_seq_one_letter_code
_entity_poly.pdbx_strand_id
1 'polypeptide(L)'
;MILFILILLMVIIANAEIAKPNTFNTEYSSISQTNVIKGIFVILVLLGHGNAYLNVQGALDMPYKSFQSHLGQMVVSMFLFYSGFGMIKSVMKKRFGYIKTLPIKRFLIVVLNFDIAVILFEIMNICLKIHFDWKTILLAFTGWVGIGNSNWYMFAIFVLYILLFVSFYFLKWFGKEISLYIGMVIFTILSIAFVYWEIKVGQPTWCYNTVILFALGGWFALFQKQIERIVMKNDYTYIILGSIMAIVYWISFKNRVYGIEAYSVWACLFTVAVVMITMKISIKSTVLEWIGKRVFSIYILQRIPMIILTKIGFAQNSPYAFIVLVFLITLGLAVIFDYVVGKLDKIILKHLVKE
;
A
#
# COMPACT_ATOMS: atom_id res chain seq x y z
N MET A 1 -13.17 3.12 19.63
CA MET A 1 -12.38 2.76 18.39
C MET A 1 -11.60 1.47 18.52
N ILE A 2 -11.09 1.13 19.71
CA ILE A 2 -10.33 -0.11 19.93
C ILE A 2 -11.12 -1.39 19.54
N LEU A 3 -12.45 -1.40 19.67
CA LEU A 3 -13.30 -2.52 19.31
C LEU A 3 -13.11 -2.95 17.85
N PHE A 4 -12.92 -2.02 16.90
CA PHE A 4 -12.67 -2.36 15.49
C PHE A 4 -11.34 -3.09 15.30
N ILE A 5 -10.31 -2.68 16.07
CA ILE A 5 -9.01 -3.39 16.07
C ILE A 5 -9.16 -4.78 16.68
N LEU A 6 -9.91 -4.91 17.77
CA LEU A 6 -10.16 -6.22 18.39
C LEU A 6 -10.95 -7.16 17.48
N ILE A 7 -11.97 -6.64 16.75
CA ILE A 7 -12.71 -7.42 15.75
C ILE A 7 -11.76 -7.87 14.63
N LEU A 8 -10.92 -6.96 14.10
CA LEU A 8 -9.94 -7.31 13.08
C LEU A 8 -8.96 -8.38 13.58
N LEU A 9 -8.46 -8.24 14.80
CA LEU A 9 -7.58 -9.24 15.43
C LEU A 9 -8.28 -10.59 15.60
N MET A 10 -9.54 -10.61 16.05
CA MET A 10 -10.33 -11.84 16.14
C MET A 10 -10.49 -12.51 14.78
N VAL A 11 -10.77 -11.75 13.72
CA VAL A 11 -10.85 -12.29 12.35
C VAL A 11 -9.50 -12.87 11.91
N ILE A 12 -8.38 -12.19 12.21
CA ILE A 12 -7.03 -12.68 11.89
C ILE A 12 -6.75 -13.98 12.64
N ILE A 13 -6.93 -13.99 13.96
CA ILE A 13 -6.63 -15.15 14.83
C ILE A 13 -7.50 -16.36 14.47
N ALA A 14 -8.80 -16.15 14.23
CA ALA A 14 -9.74 -17.22 13.87
C ALA A 14 -9.41 -17.90 12.53
N ASN A 15 -8.68 -17.20 11.65
CA ASN A 15 -8.28 -17.72 10.34
C ASN A 15 -6.76 -17.99 10.22
N ALA A 16 -6.01 -17.81 11.31
CA ALA A 16 -4.56 -18.01 11.32
C ALA A 16 -4.23 -19.49 11.57
N GLU A 17 -3.32 -20.01 10.76
CA GLU A 17 -2.72 -21.33 10.91
C GLU A 17 -1.22 -21.20 11.08
N ILE A 18 -0.69 -21.72 12.17
CA ILE A 18 0.76 -21.76 12.40
C ILE A 18 1.30 -23.04 11.75
N ALA A 19 2.32 -22.90 10.93
CA ALA A 19 2.99 -24.04 10.33
C ALA A 19 3.58 -24.98 11.42
N LYS A 20 3.51 -26.29 11.18
CA LYS A 20 4.04 -27.32 12.10
C LYS A 20 5.52 -27.08 12.43
N PRO A 21 6.03 -27.63 13.54
CA PRO A 21 7.45 -27.52 13.86
C PRO A 21 8.35 -27.91 12.68
N ASN A 22 9.40 -27.11 12.44
CA ASN A 22 10.34 -27.24 11.33
C ASN A 22 9.73 -27.20 9.92
N THR A 23 8.48 -26.71 9.77
CA THR A 23 7.86 -26.43 8.48
C THR A 23 7.51 -24.94 8.38
N PHE A 24 7.29 -24.46 7.16
CA PHE A 24 7.01 -23.04 6.89
C PHE A 24 5.89 -22.92 5.86
N ASN A 25 5.21 -21.77 5.88
CA ASN A 25 4.23 -21.40 4.88
C ASN A 25 4.94 -21.00 3.56
N THR A 26 5.06 -21.94 2.63
CA THR A 26 5.67 -21.70 1.30
C THR A 26 4.82 -20.77 0.42
N GLU A 27 3.53 -20.63 0.72
CA GLU A 27 2.59 -19.79 -0.01
C GLU A 27 2.52 -18.33 0.51
N TYR A 28 3.39 -17.95 1.45
CA TYR A 28 3.38 -16.62 2.11
C TYR A 28 3.42 -15.44 1.11
N SER A 29 4.02 -15.63 -0.05
CA SER A 29 4.13 -14.64 -1.12
C SER A 29 3.16 -14.87 -2.29
N SER A 30 2.22 -15.82 -2.16
CA SER A 30 1.17 -16.07 -3.15
C SER A 30 0.23 -14.88 -3.31
N ILE A 31 -0.46 -14.80 -4.43
CA ILE A 31 -1.45 -13.73 -4.69
C ILE A 31 -2.54 -13.71 -3.62
N SER A 32 -3.01 -14.89 -3.19
CA SER A 32 -4.03 -15.01 -2.15
C SER A 32 -3.52 -14.45 -0.82
N GLN A 33 -2.37 -14.93 -0.31
CA GLN A 33 -1.82 -14.48 0.97
C GLN A 33 -1.47 -12.98 0.94
N THR A 34 -0.88 -12.47 -0.14
CA THR A 34 -0.59 -11.04 -0.25
C THR A 34 -1.86 -10.19 -0.31
N ASN A 35 -2.96 -10.70 -0.89
CA ASN A 35 -4.25 -10.01 -0.84
C ASN A 35 -4.83 -10.01 0.57
N VAL A 36 -4.75 -11.10 1.33
CA VAL A 36 -5.18 -11.13 2.74
C VAL A 36 -4.44 -10.05 3.54
N ILE A 37 -3.12 -9.97 3.43
CA ILE A 37 -2.33 -8.93 4.11
C ILE A 37 -2.74 -7.53 3.66
N LYS A 38 -2.90 -7.30 2.35
CA LYS A 38 -3.40 -6.00 1.84
C LYS A 38 -4.80 -5.68 2.37
N GLY A 39 -5.67 -6.69 2.53
CA GLY A 39 -6.99 -6.52 3.13
C GLY A 39 -6.93 -6.04 4.58
N ILE A 40 -6.05 -6.61 5.40
CA ILE A 40 -5.80 -6.16 6.77
C ILE A 40 -5.34 -4.70 6.76
N PHE A 41 -4.34 -4.38 5.96
CA PHE A 41 -3.73 -3.05 5.95
C PHE A 41 -4.65 -1.96 5.39
N VAL A 42 -5.52 -2.26 4.40
CA VAL A 42 -6.48 -1.26 3.90
C VAL A 42 -7.59 -0.96 4.91
N ILE A 43 -7.99 -1.92 5.73
CA ILE A 43 -8.89 -1.68 6.87
C ILE A 43 -8.21 -0.73 7.87
N LEU A 44 -6.94 -0.95 8.20
CA LEU A 44 -6.19 -0.06 9.08
C LEU A 44 -6.03 1.35 8.50
N VAL A 45 -5.84 1.48 7.19
CA VAL A 45 -5.83 2.79 6.50
C VAL A 45 -7.18 3.48 6.64
N LEU A 46 -8.28 2.76 6.40
CA LEU A 46 -9.63 3.32 6.53
C LEU A 46 -9.90 3.81 7.96
N LEU A 47 -9.55 3.01 8.98
CA LEU A 47 -9.66 3.41 10.38
C LEU A 47 -8.80 4.64 10.69
N GLY A 48 -7.58 4.69 10.16
CA GLY A 48 -6.66 5.81 10.30
C GLY A 48 -7.20 7.11 9.70
N HIS A 49 -7.69 7.05 8.45
CA HIS A 49 -8.31 8.19 7.79
C HIS A 49 -9.61 8.61 8.47
N GLY A 50 -10.47 7.66 8.86
CA GLY A 50 -11.72 7.93 9.55
C GLY A 50 -11.51 8.67 10.87
N ASN A 51 -10.44 8.32 11.60
CA ASN A 51 -10.12 8.99 12.88
C ASN A 51 -9.84 10.50 12.73
N ALA A 52 -9.39 10.96 11.55
CA ALA A 52 -9.17 12.38 11.29
C ALA A 52 -10.48 13.21 11.30
N TYR A 53 -11.63 12.56 11.17
CA TYR A 53 -12.96 13.18 11.19
C TYR A 53 -13.65 13.06 12.54
N LEU A 54 -13.05 12.39 13.50
CA LEU A 54 -13.66 12.07 14.79
C LEU A 54 -12.95 12.75 15.95
N ASN A 55 -13.72 13.22 16.91
CA ASN A 55 -13.21 13.69 18.19
C ASN A 55 -13.55 12.65 19.28
N VAL A 56 -12.80 11.56 19.31
CA VAL A 56 -12.97 10.48 20.29
C VAL A 56 -11.99 10.65 21.44
N GLN A 57 -12.50 10.73 22.66
CA GLN A 57 -11.73 11.01 23.89
C GLN A 57 -12.05 10.03 25.02
N GLY A 58 -12.79 8.96 24.75
CA GLY A 58 -13.15 7.94 25.75
C GLY A 58 -11.95 7.14 26.24
N ALA A 59 -12.05 6.56 27.44
CA ALA A 59 -11.02 5.70 28.02
C ALA A 59 -10.64 4.53 27.10
N LEU A 60 -11.61 3.96 26.36
CA LEU A 60 -11.38 2.90 25.36
C LEU A 60 -10.74 3.39 24.06
N ASP A 61 -10.61 4.70 23.87
CA ASP A 61 -10.01 5.28 22.66
C ASP A 61 -8.51 5.57 22.81
N MET A 62 -8.03 5.71 24.05
CA MET A 62 -6.59 5.94 24.31
C MET A 62 -5.70 4.82 23.79
N PRO A 63 -6.00 3.51 24.01
CA PRO A 63 -5.24 2.41 23.42
C PRO A 63 -5.25 2.44 21.89
N TYR A 64 -6.39 2.82 21.28
CA TYR A 64 -6.49 2.97 19.83
C TYR A 64 -5.59 4.10 19.30
N LYS A 65 -5.58 5.27 19.94
CA LYS A 65 -4.71 6.40 19.57
C LYS A 65 -3.24 6.01 19.67
N SER A 66 -2.86 5.32 20.76
CA SER A 66 -1.51 4.80 20.93
C SER A 66 -1.12 3.83 19.81
N PHE A 67 -1.99 2.85 19.52
CA PHE A 67 -1.79 1.91 18.42
C PHE A 67 -1.62 2.63 17.06
N GLN A 68 -2.51 3.57 16.75
CA GLN A 68 -2.47 4.34 15.52
C GLN A 68 -1.19 5.20 15.41
N SER A 69 -0.76 5.84 16.49
CA SER A 69 0.47 6.63 16.51
C SER A 69 1.72 5.77 16.29
N HIS A 70 1.71 4.50 16.74
CA HIS A 70 2.79 3.56 16.50
C HIS A 70 2.80 3.05 15.06
N LEU A 71 1.63 2.77 14.49
CA LEU A 71 1.56 2.33 13.09
C LEU A 71 1.88 3.47 12.11
N GLY A 72 1.34 4.67 12.36
CA GLY A 72 1.55 5.83 11.48
C GLY A 72 1.38 5.44 10.00
N GLN A 73 2.41 5.73 9.20
CA GLN A 73 2.43 5.42 7.78
C GLN A 73 2.79 3.95 7.46
N MET A 74 3.11 3.13 8.47
CA MET A 74 3.39 1.70 8.25
C MET A 74 2.20 0.98 7.63
N VAL A 75 0.98 1.52 7.78
CA VAL A 75 -0.24 0.96 7.16
C VAL A 75 -0.18 0.90 5.63
N VAL A 76 0.61 1.75 4.97
CA VAL A 76 0.78 1.73 3.50
C VAL A 76 2.05 0.99 3.05
N SER A 77 2.93 0.62 3.99
CA SER A 77 4.22 0.00 3.70
C SER A 77 4.08 -1.29 2.87
N MET A 78 3.11 -2.13 3.25
CA MET A 78 2.89 -3.41 2.57
C MET A 78 2.37 -3.23 1.14
N PHE A 79 1.64 -2.15 0.84
CA PHE A 79 1.18 -1.89 -0.54
C PHE A 79 2.36 -1.54 -1.45
N LEU A 80 3.27 -0.68 -0.99
CA LEU A 80 4.49 -0.34 -1.73
C LEU A 80 5.39 -1.57 -1.91
N PHE A 81 5.63 -2.31 -0.84
CA PHE A 81 6.44 -3.52 -0.87
C PHE A 81 5.88 -4.56 -1.86
N TYR A 82 4.60 -4.94 -1.74
CA TYR A 82 4.00 -5.92 -2.64
C TYR A 82 3.86 -5.42 -4.07
N SER A 83 3.74 -4.11 -4.30
CA SER A 83 3.79 -3.53 -5.64
C SER A 83 5.16 -3.74 -6.28
N GLY A 84 6.24 -3.37 -5.59
CA GLY A 84 7.61 -3.59 -6.05
C GLY A 84 7.94 -5.07 -6.26
N PHE A 85 7.59 -5.91 -5.26
CA PHE A 85 7.75 -7.36 -5.33
C PHE A 85 7.07 -7.96 -6.58
N GLY A 86 5.78 -7.68 -6.76
CA GLY A 86 5.00 -8.25 -7.86
C GLY A 86 5.46 -7.77 -9.24
N MET A 87 5.89 -6.49 -9.35
CA MET A 87 6.40 -5.95 -10.60
C MET A 87 7.75 -6.59 -10.97
N ILE A 88 8.69 -6.71 -10.04
CA ILE A 88 9.98 -7.33 -10.31
C ILE A 88 9.83 -8.83 -10.57
N LYS A 89 8.94 -9.55 -9.87
CA LYS A 89 8.57 -10.94 -10.26
C LYS A 89 8.07 -11.03 -11.70
N SER A 90 7.28 -10.04 -12.14
CA SER A 90 6.80 -9.98 -13.52
C SER A 90 7.93 -9.69 -14.51
N VAL A 91 8.86 -8.79 -14.16
CA VAL A 91 10.08 -8.54 -14.94
C VAL A 91 10.94 -9.80 -15.03
N MET A 92 11.16 -10.51 -13.92
CA MET A 92 11.92 -11.76 -13.91
C MET A 92 11.30 -12.82 -14.82
N LYS A 93 9.97 -12.93 -14.85
CA LYS A 93 9.24 -13.92 -15.65
C LYS A 93 9.14 -13.55 -17.11
N LYS A 94 8.76 -12.30 -17.45
CA LYS A 94 8.40 -11.86 -18.80
C LYS A 94 9.46 -10.95 -19.45
N ARG A 95 10.48 -10.54 -18.69
CA ARG A 95 11.59 -9.70 -19.15
C ARG A 95 11.09 -8.43 -19.86
N PHE A 96 11.72 -8.10 -20.99
CA PHE A 96 11.41 -6.90 -21.76
C PHE A 96 9.93 -6.85 -22.25
N GLY A 97 9.30 -8.00 -22.45
CA GLY A 97 7.89 -8.08 -22.79
C GLY A 97 6.97 -7.44 -21.73
N TYR A 98 7.32 -7.59 -20.43
CA TYR A 98 6.59 -6.89 -19.36
C TYR A 98 6.88 -5.38 -19.37
N ILE A 99 8.16 -5.00 -19.51
CA ILE A 99 8.59 -3.60 -19.52
C ILE A 99 7.88 -2.80 -20.62
N LYS A 100 7.79 -3.36 -21.85
CA LYS A 100 7.07 -2.74 -22.96
C LYS A 100 5.60 -2.42 -22.63
N THR A 101 4.94 -3.28 -21.89
CA THR A 101 3.52 -3.12 -21.56
C THR A 101 3.26 -2.30 -20.31
N LEU A 102 4.31 -1.99 -19.53
CA LEU A 102 4.19 -1.28 -18.26
C LEU A 102 3.55 0.12 -18.42
N PRO A 103 3.93 0.97 -19.40
CA PRO A 103 3.32 2.29 -19.57
C PRO A 103 1.80 2.23 -19.75
N ILE A 104 1.29 1.22 -20.42
CA ILE A 104 -0.16 1.06 -20.65
C ILE A 104 -0.79 0.31 -19.47
N LYS A 105 -0.33 -0.93 -19.17
CA LYS A 105 -1.00 -1.83 -18.22
C LYS A 105 -0.86 -1.41 -16.76
N ARG A 106 0.15 -0.63 -16.42
CA ARG A 106 0.39 -0.19 -15.03
C ARG A 106 0.27 1.30 -14.85
N PHE A 107 0.84 2.11 -15.73
CA PHE A 107 0.78 3.55 -15.58
C PHE A 107 -0.55 4.11 -16.09
N LEU A 108 -0.86 4.02 -17.39
CA LEU A 108 -2.04 4.63 -17.98
C LEU A 108 -3.35 4.16 -17.34
N ILE A 109 -3.53 2.84 -17.16
CA ILE A 109 -4.74 2.28 -16.54
C ILE A 109 -4.92 2.81 -15.12
N VAL A 110 -3.85 2.86 -14.32
CA VAL A 110 -3.97 3.31 -12.92
C VAL A 110 -4.22 4.82 -12.84
N VAL A 111 -3.61 5.62 -13.73
CA VAL A 111 -3.89 7.05 -13.85
C VAL A 111 -5.35 7.28 -14.22
N LEU A 112 -5.85 6.66 -15.30
CA LEU A 112 -7.24 6.83 -15.74
C LEU A 112 -8.26 6.43 -14.66
N ASN A 113 -8.01 5.33 -13.95
CA ASN A 113 -8.88 4.90 -12.85
C ASN A 113 -8.82 5.88 -11.66
N PHE A 114 -7.66 6.46 -11.39
CA PHE A 114 -7.53 7.52 -10.39
C PHE A 114 -8.25 8.80 -10.83
N ASP A 115 -8.14 9.18 -12.10
CA ASP A 115 -8.80 10.37 -12.67
C ASP A 115 -10.33 10.26 -12.58
N ILE A 116 -10.88 9.07 -12.82
CA ILE A 116 -12.32 8.81 -12.60
C ILE A 116 -12.69 9.07 -11.13
N ALA A 117 -11.86 8.64 -10.18
CA ALA A 117 -12.12 8.93 -8.77
C ALA A 117 -12.01 10.43 -8.47
N VAL A 118 -11.05 11.17 -9.06
CA VAL A 118 -10.94 12.63 -8.92
C VAL A 118 -12.21 13.31 -9.43
N ILE A 119 -12.76 12.87 -10.56
CA ILE A 119 -14.05 13.37 -11.09
C ILE A 119 -15.20 13.11 -10.09
N LEU A 120 -15.25 11.93 -9.46
CA LEU A 120 -16.27 11.64 -8.43
C LEU A 120 -16.13 12.56 -7.21
N PHE A 121 -14.89 12.88 -6.80
CA PHE A 121 -14.66 13.86 -5.73
C PHE A 121 -15.11 15.26 -6.12
N GLU A 122 -14.84 15.68 -7.36
CA GLU A 122 -15.28 17.00 -7.83
C GLU A 122 -16.81 17.10 -7.89
N ILE A 123 -17.50 16.06 -8.37
CA ILE A 123 -18.97 16.00 -8.34
C ILE A 123 -19.47 16.10 -6.89
N MET A 124 -18.89 15.36 -5.95
CA MET A 124 -19.22 15.44 -4.53
C MET A 124 -19.00 16.86 -3.98
N ASN A 125 -17.86 17.48 -4.31
CA ASN A 125 -17.50 18.82 -3.85
C ASN A 125 -18.52 19.86 -4.34
N ILE A 126 -18.92 19.81 -5.62
CA ILE A 126 -19.95 20.67 -6.20
C ILE A 126 -21.27 20.48 -5.44
N CYS A 127 -21.71 19.24 -5.20
CA CYS A 127 -22.94 18.95 -4.44
C CYS A 127 -22.89 19.46 -3.01
N LEU A 128 -21.71 19.43 -2.36
CA LEU A 128 -21.50 19.89 -0.99
C LEU A 128 -21.14 21.39 -0.90
N LYS A 129 -21.11 22.11 -2.03
CA LYS A 129 -20.70 23.52 -2.14
C LYS A 129 -19.29 23.77 -1.59
N ILE A 130 -18.37 22.84 -1.84
CA ILE A 130 -16.94 22.97 -1.56
C ILE A 130 -16.28 23.40 -2.88
N HIS A 131 -15.59 24.54 -2.86
CA HIS A 131 -15.01 25.11 -4.06
C HIS A 131 -13.48 25.02 -4.06
N PHE A 132 -12.93 24.57 -5.15
CA PHE A 132 -11.50 24.60 -5.45
C PHE A 132 -11.27 25.46 -6.70
N ASP A 133 -10.12 26.13 -6.77
CA ASP A 133 -9.73 26.82 -7.99
C ASP A 133 -9.37 25.82 -9.10
N TRP A 134 -9.49 26.26 -10.36
CA TRP A 134 -9.28 25.37 -11.51
C TRP A 134 -7.86 24.78 -11.60
N LYS A 135 -6.83 25.49 -11.08
CA LYS A 135 -5.44 24.99 -11.07
C LYS A 135 -5.31 23.84 -10.08
N THR A 136 -5.91 23.96 -8.89
CA THR A 136 -5.98 22.88 -7.89
C THR A 136 -6.69 21.65 -8.47
N ILE A 137 -7.82 21.83 -9.17
CA ILE A 137 -8.54 20.73 -9.82
C ILE A 137 -7.67 20.04 -10.86
N LEU A 138 -6.99 20.79 -11.75
CA LEU A 138 -6.09 20.22 -12.75
C LEU A 138 -4.92 19.46 -12.12
N LEU A 139 -4.31 20.01 -11.07
CA LEU A 139 -3.21 19.35 -10.36
C LEU A 139 -3.68 18.09 -9.60
N ALA A 140 -4.96 18.02 -9.19
CA ALA A 140 -5.51 16.84 -8.54
C ALA A 140 -5.48 15.60 -9.44
N PHE A 141 -5.62 15.73 -10.75
CA PHE A 141 -5.50 14.62 -11.71
C PHE A 141 -4.08 14.03 -11.76
N THR A 142 -3.07 14.79 -11.40
CA THR A 142 -1.69 14.25 -11.29
C THR A 142 -1.42 13.55 -9.96
N GLY A 143 -2.33 13.65 -8.99
CA GLY A 143 -2.11 13.21 -7.61
C GLY A 143 -1.21 14.17 -6.78
N TRP A 144 -0.75 15.29 -7.36
CA TRP A 144 0.12 16.25 -6.67
C TRP A 144 -0.57 16.96 -5.51
N VAL A 145 -1.81 17.40 -5.72
CA VAL A 145 -2.66 17.97 -4.68
C VAL A 145 -3.94 17.15 -4.52
N GLY A 146 -4.63 17.30 -3.39
CA GLY A 146 -5.91 16.64 -3.13
C GLY A 146 -7.06 17.65 -3.11
N ILE A 147 -8.22 17.24 -3.60
CA ILE A 147 -9.51 17.94 -3.50
C ILE A 147 -10.45 17.24 -2.50
N GLY A 148 -9.87 16.66 -1.43
CA GLY A 148 -10.53 15.82 -0.45
C GLY A 148 -10.14 14.33 -0.56
N ASN A 149 -9.59 13.90 -1.68
CA ASN A 149 -9.13 12.53 -1.94
C ASN A 149 -7.77 12.23 -1.28
N SER A 150 -7.42 10.94 -1.24
CA SER A 150 -6.09 10.46 -0.84
C SER A 150 -5.19 10.43 -2.07
N ASN A 151 -4.35 11.45 -2.22
CA ASN A 151 -3.58 11.70 -3.46
C ASN A 151 -2.11 11.30 -3.37
N TRP A 152 -1.40 11.57 -2.29
CA TRP A 152 0.06 11.44 -2.20
C TRP A 152 0.59 10.05 -2.57
N TYR A 153 -0.08 8.98 -2.11
CA TYR A 153 0.31 7.61 -2.43
C TYR A 153 0.19 7.33 -3.94
N MET A 154 -0.85 7.89 -4.58
CA MET A 154 -1.06 7.73 -6.02
C MET A 154 0.01 8.46 -6.82
N PHE A 155 0.36 9.70 -6.43
CA PHE A 155 1.48 10.42 -7.03
C PHE A 155 2.78 9.62 -6.92
N ALA A 156 3.12 9.13 -5.72
CA ALA A 156 4.30 8.30 -5.51
C ALA A 156 4.30 7.05 -6.41
N ILE A 157 3.17 6.33 -6.53
CA ILE A 157 3.05 5.14 -7.40
C ILE A 157 3.22 5.52 -8.87
N PHE A 158 2.66 6.64 -9.34
CA PHE A 158 2.84 7.09 -10.72
C PHE A 158 4.31 7.34 -11.04
N VAL A 159 5.00 8.06 -10.16
CA VAL A 159 6.43 8.32 -10.32
C VAL A 159 7.23 7.01 -10.28
N LEU A 160 6.99 6.14 -9.30
CA LEU A 160 7.72 4.86 -9.18
C LEU A 160 7.52 3.95 -10.40
N TYR A 161 6.34 3.95 -11.03
CA TYR A 161 6.12 3.20 -12.28
C TYR A 161 6.93 3.75 -13.44
N ILE A 162 7.03 5.09 -13.56
CA ILE A 162 7.87 5.74 -14.56
C ILE A 162 9.34 5.42 -14.29
N LEU A 163 9.80 5.58 -13.06
CA LEU A 163 11.19 5.29 -12.68
C LEU A 163 11.56 3.84 -12.95
N LEU A 164 10.66 2.89 -12.65
CA LEU A 164 10.88 1.48 -12.94
C LEU A 164 10.97 1.24 -14.46
N PHE A 165 10.08 1.82 -15.25
CA PHE A 165 10.13 1.73 -16.70
C PHE A 165 11.46 2.25 -17.24
N VAL A 166 11.87 3.46 -16.87
CA VAL A 166 13.12 4.06 -17.30
C VAL A 166 14.32 3.19 -16.90
N SER A 167 14.35 2.69 -15.66
CA SER A 167 15.46 1.89 -15.14
C SER A 167 15.70 0.60 -15.92
N PHE A 168 14.65 0.01 -16.49
CA PHE A 168 14.75 -1.27 -17.20
C PHE A 168 14.68 -1.16 -18.73
N TYR A 169 14.10 -0.09 -19.27
CA TYR A 169 13.88 0.04 -20.71
C TYR A 169 15.17 0.04 -21.53
N PHE A 170 16.19 0.74 -21.06
CA PHE A 170 17.49 0.83 -21.74
C PHE A 170 18.40 -0.39 -21.56
N LEU A 171 18.00 -1.32 -20.69
CA LEU A 171 18.79 -2.53 -20.40
C LEU A 171 18.46 -3.72 -21.29
N LYS A 172 17.64 -3.53 -22.32
CA LYS A 172 17.23 -4.60 -23.26
C LYS A 172 18.37 -5.26 -24.01
N TRP A 173 19.48 -4.55 -24.17
CA TRP A 173 20.68 -5.05 -24.86
C TRP A 173 21.68 -5.78 -23.96
N PHE A 174 21.51 -5.71 -22.66
CA PHE A 174 22.39 -6.37 -21.69
C PHE A 174 21.94 -7.83 -21.42
N GLY A 175 22.88 -8.64 -20.93
CA GLY A 175 22.61 -10.02 -20.53
C GLY A 175 21.48 -10.13 -19.50
N LYS A 176 20.72 -11.23 -19.56
CA LYS A 176 19.45 -11.39 -18.82
C LYS A 176 19.57 -11.19 -17.30
N GLU A 177 20.60 -11.73 -16.66
CA GLU A 177 20.75 -11.63 -15.21
C GLU A 177 21.35 -10.30 -14.79
N ILE A 178 22.40 -9.86 -15.46
CA ILE A 178 23.07 -8.59 -15.19
C ILE A 178 22.08 -7.44 -15.30
N SER A 179 21.18 -7.45 -16.30
CA SER A 179 20.17 -6.42 -16.48
C SER A 179 19.20 -6.30 -15.32
N LEU A 180 18.90 -7.37 -14.56
CA LEU A 180 18.02 -7.31 -13.40
C LEU A 180 18.67 -6.56 -12.25
N TYR A 181 19.92 -6.87 -11.92
CA TYR A 181 20.64 -6.21 -10.83
C TYR A 181 20.93 -4.74 -11.15
N ILE A 182 21.43 -4.45 -12.36
CA ILE A 182 21.69 -3.08 -12.82
C ILE A 182 20.38 -2.27 -12.80
N GLY A 183 19.29 -2.83 -13.34
CA GLY A 183 17.98 -2.17 -13.33
C GLY A 183 17.49 -1.85 -11.93
N MET A 184 17.66 -2.77 -10.97
CA MET A 184 17.29 -2.53 -9.58
C MET A 184 18.18 -1.51 -8.89
N VAL A 185 19.49 -1.49 -9.18
CA VAL A 185 20.40 -0.45 -8.67
C VAL A 185 19.97 0.94 -9.19
N ILE A 186 19.77 1.06 -10.50
CA ILE A 186 19.31 2.34 -11.11
C ILE A 186 17.97 2.75 -10.50
N PHE A 187 17.01 1.82 -10.41
CA PHE A 187 15.69 2.10 -9.83
C PHE A 187 15.81 2.58 -8.37
N THR A 188 16.67 1.95 -7.57
CA THR A 188 16.87 2.35 -6.17
C THR A 188 17.47 3.75 -6.07
N ILE A 189 18.49 4.06 -6.87
CA ILE A 189 19.09 5.39 -6.92
C ILE A 189 18.06 6.44 -7.32
N LEU A 190 17.27 6.19 -8.37
CA LEU A 190 16.22 7.10 -8.82
C LEU A 190 15.11 7.26 -7.77
N SER A 191 14.75 6.20 -7.05
CA SER A 191 13.76 6.27 -5.96
C SER A 191 14.27 7.11 -4.78
N ILE A 192 15.55 7.00 -4.43
CA ILE A 192 16.20 7.85 -3.42
C ILE A 192 16.24 9.31 -3.91
N ALA A 193 16.62 9.54 -5.16
CA ALA A 193 16.61 10.89 -5.74
C ALA A 193 15.22 11.52 -5.73
N PHE A 194 14.17 10.73 -6.00
CA PHE A 194 12.78 11.17 -5.91
C PHE A 194 12.41 11.57 -4.48
N VAL A 195 12.77 10.79 -3.46
CA VAL A 195 12.55 11.14 -2.05
C VAL A 195 13.22 12.47 -1.71
N TYR A 196 14.49 12.66 -2.06
CA TYR A 196 15.19 13.92 -1.81
C TYR A 196 14.62 15.10 -2.59
N TRP A 197 14.09 14.87 -3.78
CA TRP A 197 13.37 15.89 -4.54
C TRP A 197 12.08 16.31 -3.81
N GLU A 198 11.28 15.36 -3.29
CA GLU A 198 10.07 15.69 -2.51
C GLU A 198 10.39 16.51 -1.25
N ILE A 199 11.48 16.17 -0.55
CA ILE A 199 11.98 16.96 0.59
C ILE A 199 12.32 18.38 0.14
N LYS A 200 13.05 18.53 -0.96
CA LYS A 200 13.51 19.81 -1.47
C LYS A 200 12.37 20.73 -1.91
N VAL A 201 11.30 20.17 -2.45
CA VAL A 201 10.10 20.95 -2.86
C VAL A 201 9.12 21.18 -1.70
N GLY A 202 9.48 20.74 -0.48
CA GLY A 202 8.70 20.99 0.74
C GLY A 202 7.48 20.12 0.92
N GLN A 203 7.45 18.91 0.32
CA GLN A 203 6.37 17.97 0.57
C GLN A 203 6.37 17.49 2.04
N PRO A 204 5.19 17.23 2.62
CA PRO A 204 5.09 16.67 3.96
C PRO A 204 5.74 15.29 4.07
N THR A 205 6.27 14.96 5.25
CA THR A 205 6.99 13.69 5.51
C THR A 205 6.23 12.44 5.12
N TRP A 206 4.90 12.46 5.21
CA TRP A 206 4.07 11.31 4.82
C TRP A 206 4.06 11.04 3.31
N CYS A 207 4.50 11.95 2.46
CA CYS A 207 4.59 11.74 1.02
C CYS A 207 5.77 10.81 0.66
N TYR A 208 6.87 10.85 1.42
CA TYR A 208 8.12 10.21 1.02
C TYR A 208 8.70 9.18 2.02
N ASN A 209 8.29 9.20 3.29
CA ASN A 209 8.90 8.35 4.35
C ASN A 209 8.87 6.84 4.06
N THR A 210 7.95 6.36 3.23
CA THR A 210 7.77 4.93 2.94
C THR A 210 8.07 4.54 1.49
N VAL A 211 8.42 5.51 0.64
CA VAL A 211 8.62 5.30 -0.82
C VAL A 211 9.65 4.21 -1.12
N ILE A 212 10.74 4.18 -0.36
CA ILE A 212 11.84 3.20 -0.54
C ILE A 212 11.39 1.74 -0.40
N LEU A 213 10.24 1.49 0.24
CA LEU A 213 9.71 0.13 0.43
C LEU A 213 9.30 -0.54 -0.88
N PHE A 214 9.03 0.24 -1.92
CA PHE A 214 8.83 -0.32 -3.25
C PHE A 214 10.12 -0.97 -3.78
N ALA A 215 11.25 -0.29 -3.63
CA ALA A 215 12.56 -0.84 -3.99
C ALA A 215 12.91 -2.05 -3.12
N LEU A 216 12.63 -2.01 -1.81
CA LEU A 216 12.80 -3.15 -0.90
C LEU A 216 12.04 -4.38 -1.40
N GLY A 217 10.77 -4.20 -1.83
CA GLY A 217 9.98 -5.29 -2.42
C GLY A 217 10.62 -5.88 -3.68
N GLY A 218 11.18 -5.02 -4.53
CA GLY A 218 11.93 -5.46 -5.72
C GLY A 218 13.19 -6.26 -5.39
N TRP A 219 14.00 -5.80 -4.44
CA TRP A 219 15.17 -6.52 -3.96
C TRP A 219 14.80 -7.84 -3.29
N PHE A 220 13.73 -7.84 -2.49
CA PHE A 220 13.22 -9.08 -1.90
C PHE A 220 12.82 -10.09 -2.99
N ALA A 221 12.19 -9.65 -4.08
CA ALA A 221 11.84 -10.52 -5.20
C ALA A 221 13.06 -11.18 -5.87
N LEU A 222 14.17 -10.43 -6.02
CA LEU A 222 15.43 -10.95 -6.58
C LEU A 222 16.09 -11.97 -5.66
N PHE A 223 16.12 -11.71 -4.37
CA PHE A 223 16.83 -12.52 -3.37
C PHE A 223 15.91 -13.50 -2.64
N GLN A 224 14.65 -13.66 -3.05
CA GLN A 224 13.65 -14.44 -2.33
C GLN A 224 14.14 -15.85 -1.98
N LYS A 225 14.69 -16.58 -2.96
CA LYS A 225 15.16 -17.95 -2.73
C LYS A 225 16.32 -18.03 -1.73
N GLN A 226 17.22 -17.03 -1.75
CA GLN A 226 18.33 -16.96 -0.80
C GLN A 226 17.85 -16.66 0.61
N ILE A 227 16.90 -15.71 0.73
CA ILE A 227 16.28 -15.34 2.01
C ILE A 227 15.53 -16.55 2.58
N GLU A 228 14.69 -17.22 1.78
CA GLU A 228 13.95 -18.42 2.18
C GLU A 228 14.89 -19.52 2.66
N ARG A 229 15.99 -19.79 1.94
CA ARG A 229 16.99 -20.80 2.34
C ARG A 229 17.58 -20.53 3.72
N ILE A 230 17.74 -19.28 4.10
CA ILE A 230 18.31 -18.89 5.40
C ILE A 230 17.20 -18.86 6.46
N VAL A 231 16.13 -18.11 6.23
CA VAL A 231 15.08 -17.84 7.23
C VAL A 231 14.25 -19.08 7.50
N MET A 232 13.91 -19.85 6.46
CA MET A 232 13.05 -21.03 6.54
C MET A 232 13.87 -22.33 6.64
N LYS A 233 15.11 -22.29 7.14
CA LYS A 233 15.97 -23.46 7.27
C LYS A 233 15.44 -24.43 8.33
N ASN A 234 15.11 -23.93 9.51
CA ASN A 234 14.50 -24.64 10.64
C ASN A 234 13.98 -23.62 11.67
N ASP A 235 13.19 -24.08 12.65
CA ASP A 235 12.60 -23.21 13.68
C ASP A 235 13.66 -22.52 14.54
N TYR A 236 14.77 -23.17 14.84
CA TYR A 236 15.85 -22.57 15.63
C TYR A 236 16.44 -21.33 14.94
N THR A 237 16.79 -21.46 13.67
CA THR A 237 17.29 -20.33 12.86
C THR A 237 16.23 -19.22 12.75
N TYR A 238 14.97 -19.60 12.52
CA TYR A 238 13.86 -18.66 12.41
C TYR A 238 13.65 -17.88 13.70
N ILE A 239 13.68 -18.54 14.87
CA ILE A 239 13.52 -17.88 16.18
C ILE A 239 14.69 -16.95 16.47
N ILE A 240 15.93 -17.36 16.20
CA ILE A 240 17.10 -16.48 16.38
C ILE A 240 16.97 -15.23 15.52
N LEU A 241 16.71 -15.38 14.22
CA LEU A 241 16.56 -14.24 13.30
C LEU A 241 15.36 -13.37 13.69
N GLY A 242 14.26 -13.96 14.10
CA GLY A 242 13.08 -13.24 14.61
C GLY A 242 13.38 -12.45 15.89
N SER A 243 14.16 -13.02 16.81
CA SER A 243 14.58 -12.33 18.03
C SER A 243 15.51 -11.16 17.73
N ILE A 244 16.49 -11.35 16.86
CA ILE A 244 17.36 -10.27 16.38
C ILE A 244 16.53 -9.18 15.70
N MET A 245 15.61 -9.55 14.82
CA MET A 245 14.69 -8.63 14.14
C MET A 245 13.87 -7.81 15.16
N ALA A 246 13.33 -8.45 16.20
CA ALA A 246 12.56 -7.76 17.23
C ALA A 246 13.38 -6.72 18.00
N ILE A 247 14.62 -7.06 18.35
CA ILE A 247 15.55 -6.14 19.03
C ILE A 247 15.89 -4.95 18.13
N VAL A 248 16.29 -5.22 16.89
CA VAL A 248 16.68 -4.17 15.93
C VAL A 248 15.45 -3.30 15.56
N TYR A 249 14.27 -3.90 15.42
CA TYR A 249 13.02 -3.17 15.21
C TYR A 249 12.74 -2.21 16.39
N TRP A 250 12.89 -2.68 17.64
CA TRP A 250 12.65 -1.86 18.82
C TRP A 250 13.62 -0.68 18.92
N ILE A 251 14.92 -0.92 18.65
CA ILE A 251 15.93 0.13 18.61
C ILE A 251 15.60 1.15 17.52
N SER A 252 15.26 0.67 16.33
CA SER A 252 14.91 1.51 15.17
C SER A 252 13.63 2.31 15.42
N PHE A 253 12.62 1.70 16.06
CA PHE A 253 11.40 2.38 16.46
C PHE A 253 11.66 3.58 17.38
N LYS A 254 12.54 3.43 18.38
CA LYS A 254 12.92 4.55 19.27
C LYS A 254 13.64 5.67 18.52
N ASN A 255 14.41 5.32 17.53
CA ASN A 255 15.25 6.28 16.77
C ASN A 255 14.55 6.86 15.53
N ARG A 256 13.33 6.43 15.18
CA ARG A 256 12.61 6.83 13.96
C ARG A 256 12.37 8.33 13.79
N VAL A 257 12.51 9.10 14.86
CA VAL A 257 12.31 10.56 14.90
C VAL A 257 13.53 11.36 14.46
N TYR A 258 14.70 10.72 14.32
CA TYR A 258 15.97 11.39 14.00
C TYR A 258 16.22 11.58 12.49
N GLY A 259 15.17 11.64 11.67
CA GLY A 259 15.27 11.96 10.25
C GLY A 259 14.67 10.89 9.35
N ILE A 260 14.73 11.16 8.05
CA ILE A 260 14.15 10.31 7.01
C ILE A 260 14.84 8.94 6.93
N GLU A 261 16.16 8.91 7.11
CA GLU A 261 16.94 7.67 7.05
C GLU A 261 16.54 6.73 8.18
N ALA A 262 16.47 7.24 9.42
CA ALA A 262 16.06 6.47 10.58
C ALA A 262 14.62 5.96 10.45
N TYR A 263 13.72 6.80 9.93
CA TYR A 263 12.34 6.41 9.66
C TYR A 263 12.27 5.32 8.59
N SER A 264 13.02 5.47 7.50
CA SER A 264 13.04 4.50 6.39
C SER A 264 13.59 3.13 6.85
N VAL A 265 14.63 3.11 7.69
CA VAL A 265 15.14 1.87 8.28
C VAL A 265 14.07 1.20 9.13
N TRP A 266 13.39 1.95 9.99
CA TRP A 266 12.29 1.41 10.79
C TRP A 266 11.15 0.86 9.91
N ALA A 267 10.77 1.57 8.85
CA ALA A 267 9.76 1.12 7.90
C ALA A 267 10.16 -0.17 7.16
N CYS A 268 11.43 -0.29 6.76
CA CYS A 268 11.97 -1.51 6.17
C CYS A 268 11.90 -2.69 7.15
N LEU A 269 12.32 -2.49 8.40
CA LEU A 269 12.28 -3.53 9.44
C LEU A 269 10.84 -3.95 9.76
N PHE A 270 9.89 -3.00 9.85
CA PHE A 270 8.48 -3.31 10.00
C PHE A 270 7.99 -4.23 8.88
N THR A 271 8.26 -3.86 7.64
CA THR A 271 7.82 -4.59 6.46
C THR A 271 8.42 -6.00 6.43
N VAL A 272 9.73 -6.12 6.70
CA VAL A 272 10.41 -7.43 6.77
C VAL A 272 9.86 -8.28 7.90
N ALA A 273 9.58 -7.70 9.09
CA ALA A 273 8.96 -8.41 10.21
C ALA A 273 7.59 -8.98 9.83
N VAL A 274 6.72 -8.19 9.15
CA VAL A 274 5.42 -8.69 8.67
C VAL A 274 5.61 -9.85 7.68
N VAL A 275 6.55 -9.74 6.73
CA VAL A 275 6.85 -10.83 5.79
C VAL A 275 7.36 -12.07 6.52
N MET A 276 8.27 -11.92 7.49
CA MET A 276 8.76 -13.04 8.30
C MET A 276 7.61 -13.73 9.06
N ILE A 277 6.70 -12.98 9.66
CA ILE A 277 5.52 -13.55 10.33
C ILE A 277 4.69 -14.39 9.34
N THR A 278 4.48 -13.92 8.11
CA THR A 278 3.72 -14.68 7.10
C THR A 278 4.44 -15.93 6.61
N MET A 279 5.76 -16.03 6.76
CA MET A 279 6.52 -17.26 6.48
C MET A 279 6.21 -18.40 7.47
N LYS A 280 5.71 -18.09 8.67
CA LYS A 280 5.34 -19.08 9.67
C LYS A 280 3.83 -19.17 9.89
N ILE A 281 3.09 -18.09 9.66
CA ILE A 281 1.65 -17.99 9.87
C ILE A 281 0.96 -17.74 8.53
N SER A 282 0.05 -18.61 8.13
CA SER A 282 -0.88 -18.37 7.03
C SER A 282 -2.22 -17.87 7.58
N ILE A 283 -2.88 -16.97 6.85
CA ILE A 283 -4.21 -16.46 7.23
C ILE A 283 -5.16 -16.82 6.09
N LYS A 284 -6.11 -17.73 6.37
CA LYS A 284 -7.06 -18.27 5.39
C LYS A 284 -8.41 -17.57 5.51
N SER A 285 -8.48 -16.29 5.12
CA SER A 285 -9.71 -15.50 5.17
C SER A 285 -10.14 -15.04 3.79
N THR A 286 -11.23 -15.60 3.28
CA THR A 286 -11.84 -15.22 2.00
C THR A 286 -12.34 -13.76 2.03
N VAL A 287 -12.81 -13.28 3.18
CA VAL A 287 -13.27 -11.90 3.36
C VAL A 287 -12.11 -10.93 3.25
N LEU A 288 -11.00 -11.16 3.98
CA LEU A 288 -9.81 -10.30 3.91
C LEU A 288 -9.18 -10.36 2.51
N GLU A 289 -9.15 -11.52 1.87
CA GLU A 289 -8.67 -11.65 0.49
C GLU A 289 -9.54 -10.84 -0.48
N TRP A 290 -10.88 -10.92 -0.34
CA TRP A 290 -11.83 -10.18 -1.15
C TRP A 290 -11.67 -8.66 -0.99
N ILE A 291 -11.46 -8.17 0.24
CA ILE A 291 -11.15 -6.76 0.55
C ILE A 291 -9.80 -6.37 -0.08
N GLY A 292 -8.78 -7.20 0.07
CA GLY A 292 -7.44 -6.92 -0.45
C GLY A 292 -7.34 -6.89 -1.97
N LYS A 293 -8.20 -7.62 -2.68
CA LYS A 293 -8.34 -7.51 -4.15
C LYS A 293 -8.83 -6.12 -4.58
N ARG A 294 -9.50 -5.38 -3.68
CA ARG A 294 -10.10 -4.05 -3.91
C ARG A 294 -9.34 -2.91 -3.24
N VAL A 295 -8.11 -3.17 -2.82
CA VAL A 295 -7.30 -2.18 -2.07
C VAL A 295 -7.22 -0.83 -2.77
N PHE A 296 -7.10 -0.82 -4.10
CA PHE A 296 -7.03 0.41 -4.89
C PHE A 296 -8.33 1.21 -4.77
N SER A 297 -9.47 0.61 -5.11
CA SER A 297 -10.77 1.27 -5.12
C SER A 297 -11.20 1.71 -3.71
N ILE A 298 -10.95 0.88 -2.69
CA ILE A 298 -11.20 1.25 -1.30
C ILE A 298 -10.33 2.46 -0.91
N TYR A 299 -9.04 2.44 -1.22
CA TYR A 299 -8.12 3.51 -0.86
C TYR A 299 -8.52 4.85 -1.48
N ILE A 300 -8.84 4.88 -2.77
CA ILE A 300 -9.14 6.12 -3.46
C ILE A 300 -10.54 6.66 -3.17
N LEU A 301 -11.52 5.82 -2.78
CA LEU A 301 -12.93 6.24 -2.60
C LEU A 301 -13.35 6.45 -1.14
N GLN A 302 -12.60 5.92 -0.16
CA GLN A 302 -13.01 5.89 1.25
C GLN A 302 -13.32 7.27 1.86
N ARG A 303 -12.70 8.35 1.36
CA ARG A 303 -12.94 9.69 1.88
C ARG A 303 -14.26 10.30 1.39
N ILE A 304 -14.86 9.79 0.32
CA ILE A 304 -16.19 10.27 -0.14
C ILE A 304 -17.24 10.12 0.97
N PRO A 305 -17.54 8.92 1.51
CA PRO A 305 -18.50 8.79 2.59
C PRO A 305 -18.02 9.49 3.88
N MET A 306 -16.71 9.58 4.15
CA MET A 306 -16.19 10.30 5.31
C MET A 306 -16.57 11.79 5.24
N ILE A 307 -16.34 12.43 4.10
CA ILE A 307 -16.63 13.86 3.89
C ILE A 307 -18.14 14.11 3.96
N ILE A 308 -18.95 13.30 3.26
CA ILE A 308 -20.41 13.46 3.22
C ILE A 308 -21.00 13.31 4.63
N LEU A 309 -20.70 12.23 5.34
CA LEU A 309 -21.24 11.97 6.67
C LEU A 309 -20.78 13.00 7.71
N THR A 310 -19.57 13.52 7.58
CA THR A 310 -19.07 14.59 8.44
C THR A 310 -19.82 15.90 8.19
N LYS A 311 -20.08 16.23 6.92
CA LYS A 311 -20.75 17.46 6.52
C LYS A 311 -22.19 17.55 7.05
N ILE A 312 -22.86 16.40 7.20
CA ILE A 312 -24.21 16.32 7.79
C ILE A 312 -24.20 16.16 9.32
N GLY A 313 -23.05 16.29 9.97
CA GLY A 313 -22.92 16.21 11.44
C GLY A 313 -22.93 14.79 12.02
N PHE A 314 -22.97 13.75 11.18
CA PHE A 314 -23.10 12.37 11.66
C PHE A 314 -21.86 11.87 12.39
N ALA A 315 -20.66 12.32 11.99
CA ALA A 315 -19.40 11.95 12.60
C ALA A 315 -19.31 12.34 14.08
N GLN A 316 -19.83 13.53 14.44
CA GLN A 316 -19.82 14.06 15.80
C GLN A 316 -20.88 13.39 16.68
N ASN A 317 -22.05 13.09 16.11
CA ASN A 317 -23.19 12.55 16.86
C ASN A 317 -23.04 11.05 17.15
N SER A 318 -22.39 10.28 16.26
CA SER A 318 -22.31 8.83 16.35
C SER A 318 -21.00 8.28 15.81
N PRO A 319 -19.85 8.48 16.50
CA PRO A 319 -18.51 8.15 15.99
C PRO A 319 -18.34 6.69 15.57
N TYR A 320 -18.89 5.74 16.33
CA TYR A 320 -18.79 4.31 16.01
C TYR A 320 -19.62 3.92 14.79
N ALA A 321 -20.88 4.41 14.74
CA ALA A 321 -21.76 4.20 13.59
C ALA A 321 -21.19 4.86 12.33
N PHE A 322 -20.54 6.02 12.47
CA PHE A 322 -19.82 6.67 11.37
C PHE A 322 -18.79 5.73 10.71
N ILE A 323 -17.92 5.10 11.49
CA ILE A 323 -16.90 4.17 10.95
C ILE A 323 -17.55 2.97 10.27
N VAL A 324 -18.62 2.40 10.88
CA VAL A 324 -19.33 1.27 10.27
C VAL A 324 -19.95 1.67 8.92
N LEU A 325 -20.65 2.81 8.87
CA LEU A 325 -21.26 3.31 7.64
C LEU A 325 -20.21 3.67 6.59
N VAL A 326 -19.13 4.36 6.98
CA VAL A 326 -18.00 4.64 6.08
C VAL A 326 -17.48 3.35 5.48
N PHE A 327 -17.25 2.32 6.29
CA PHE A 327 -16.74 1.04 5.83
C PHE A 327 -17.70 0.38 4.83
N LEU A 328 -18.98 0.25 5.16
CA LEU A 328 -19.99 -0.39 4.32
C LEU A 328 -20.20 0.38 3.00
N ILE A 329 -20.35 1.70 3.07
CA ILE A 329 -20.52 2.54 1.87
C ILE A 329 -19.27 2.47 0.99
N THR A 330 -18.07 2.52 1.58
CA THR A 330 -16.81 2.40 0.82
C THR A 330 -16.72 1.07 0.11
N LEU A 331 -17.09 -0.06 0.75
CA LEU A 331 -17.10 -1.37 0.11
C LEU A 331 -18.10 -1.41 -1.05
N GLY A 332 -19.30 -0.86 -0.88
CA GLY A 332 -20.29 -0.75 -1.94
C GLY A 332 -19.79 0.06 -3.14
N LEU A 333 -19.23 1.25 -2.86
CA LEU A 333 -18.62 2.10 -3.89
C LEU A 333 -17.47 1.39 -4.61
N ALA A 334 -16.60 0.69 -3.88
CA ALA A 334 -15.48 -0.04 -4.47
C ALA A 334 -15.93 -1.16 -5.41
N VAL A 335 -17.00 -1.89 -5.08
CA VAL A 335 -17.56 -2.93 -5.95
C VAL A 335 -18.11 -2.33 -7.26
N ILE A 336 -18.90 -1.24 -7.15
CA ILE A 336 -19.45 -0.55 -8.31
C ILE A 336 -18.33 0.01 -9.18
N PHE A 337 -17.37 0.67 -8.55
CA PHE A 337 -16.21 1.24 -9.23
C PHE A 337 -15.41 0.19 -9.98
N ASP A 338 -15.02 -0.91 -9.32
CA ASP A 338 -14.29 -2.02 -9.95
C ASP A 338 -15.04 -2.61 -11.16
N TYR A 339 -16.37 -2.69 -11.08
CA TYR A 339 -17.18 -3.17 -12.19
C TYR A 339 -17.13 -2.22 -13.38
N VAL A 340 -17.27 -0.91 -13.15
CA VAL A 340 -17.28 0.11 -14.20
C VAL A 340 -15.88 0.24 -14.83
N VAL A 341 -14.85 0.47 -14.00
CA VAL A 341 -13.48 0.65 -14.52
C VAL A 341 -12.95 -0.63 -15.16
N GLY A 342 -13.30 -1.81 -14.65
CA GLY A 342 -12.90 -3.08 -15.24
C GLY A 342 -13.46 -3.32 -16.66
N LYS A 343 -14.61 -2.73 -17.00
CA LYS A 343 -15.11 -2.71 -18.39
C LYS A 343 -14.32 -1.76 -19.27
N LEU A 344 -14.03 -0.56 -18.76
CA LEU A 344 -13.23 0.45 -19.47
C LEU A 344 -11.81 -0.04 -19.72
N ASP A 345 -11.17 -0.63 -18.70
CA ASP A 345 -9.82 -1.21 -18.81
C ASP A 345 -9.74 -2.27 -19.91
N LYS A 346 -10.73 -3.15 -20.00
CA LYS A 346 -10.79 -4.18 -21.06
C LYS A 346 -10.86 -3.55 -22.45
N ILE A 347 -11.64 -2.49 -22.62
CA ILE A 347 -11.76 -1.77 -23.90
C ILE A 347 -10.43 -1.13 -24.26
N ILE A 348 -9.83 -0.39 -23.33
CA ILE A 348 -8.54 0.29 -23.51
C ILE A 348 -7.42 -0.71 -23.86
N LEU A 349 -7.33 -1.79 -23.09
CA LEU A 349 -6.32 -2.82 -23.34
C LEU A 349 -6.48 -3.53 -24.68
N LYS A 350 -7.72 -3.78 -25.12
CA LYS A 350 -7.98 -4.37 -26.44
C LYS A 350 -7.50 -3.48 -27.59
N HIS A 351 -7.59 -2.14 -27.42
CA HIS A 351 -7.19 -1.21 -28.48
C HIS A 351 -5.70 -0.85 -28.46
N LEU A 352 -5.10 -0.72 -27.25
CA LEU A 352 -3.73 -0.22 -27.10
C LEU A 352 -2.67 -1.32 -26.97
N VAL A 353 -3.05 -2.50 -26.50
CA VAL A 353 -2.14 -3.65 -26.37
C VAL A 353 -2.56 -4.68 -27.43
N LYS A 354 -2.07 -4.49 -28.67
CA LYS A 354 -2.09 -5.58 -29.66
C LYS A 354 -1.16 -6.69 -29.14
N GLU A 355 -1.73 -7.91 -29.03
CA GLU A 355 -0.96 -9.12 -28.66
C GLU A 355 0.17 -9.41 -29.63
#